data_405c8deeaabb0979284ef720a7ca7906
#
_entry.id   405c8deeaabb0979284ef720a7ca7906
#
_cell.length_a   1.000
_cell.length_b   1.000
_cell.length_c   1.000
_cell.angle_alpha   90.00
_cell.angle_beta   90.00
_cell.angle_gamma   90.00
#
_symmetry.space_group_name_H-M   'P 1'
#
loop_
_entity.id
_entity.type
_entity.pdbx_description
1 polymer ?
#
loop_
_entity_poly.entity_id
_entity_poly.type
_entity_poly.pdbx_seq_one_letter_code
_entity_poly.pdbx_strand_id
1 'polypeptide(L)'
;SGITWTKQNDEYLDGVYNSYGYYFGRIHVSPKDSNQIYIYGVPIIKSNDSGKTYTRIGASNVHVDHHDLWINPENTNHLVLGNDGGVNISYDQGENWIKLNQPSVGQFYAINVDNSEPYNVYGGLQDNGVWMAKNTSVESPSWHDSGHNNWTKIMGGDGMHIQIDSRDNNIVYTGLQFGNYYRLNLSKESRKNIKPKHKLGESPLRFNWQTPILISPHNQDIICLLYTSDAADDVRS
;
A
#
# COMPACT_ATOMS: atom_id res chain seq x y z
N SER A 1 32.60 -20.98 -3.00
CA SER A 1 33.51 -21.24 -1.88
C SER A 1 33.65 -20.03 -0.94
N GLY A 2 33.30 -18.81 -1.39
CA GLY A 2 33.46 -17.60 -0.59
C GLY A 2 34.90 -17.09 -0.42
N ILE A 3 35.87 -17.74 -1.07
CA ILE A 3 37.29 -17.36 -0.99
C ILE A 3 37.60 -16.20 -1.95
N THR A 4 36.93 -16.15 -3.09
CA THR A 4 37.05 -15.08 -4.09
C THR A 4 35.68 -14.57 -4.48
N TRP A 5 35.60 -13.26 -4.74
CA TRP A 5 34.39 -12.57 -5.15
C TRP A 5 34.67 -11.79 -6.43
N THR A 6 33.79 -11.91 -7.40
CA THR A 6 33.85 -11.16 -8.65
C THR A 6 32.54 -10.40 -8.82
N LYS A 7 32.64 -9.09 -9.00
CA LYS A 7 31.49 -8.24 -9.30
C LYS A 7 30.95 -8.60 -10.69
N GLN A 8 29.66 -8.93 -10.77
CA GLN A 8 29.02 -9.37 -12.03
C GLN A 8 28.34 -8.23 -12.78
N ASN A 9 27.92 -7.18 -12.08
CA ASN A 9 27.19 -6.06 -12.65
C ASN A 9 27.82 -4.74 -12.15
N ASP A 10 28.14 -3.85 -13.07
CA ASP A 10 28.67 -2.51 -12.76
C ASP A 10 27.57 -1.44 -12.70
N GLU A 11 26.36 -1.76 -13.14
CA GLU A 11 25.22 -0.86 -13.09
C GLU A 11 24.71 -0.70 -11.65
N TYR A 12 24.24 0.49 -11.33
CA TYR A 12 23.52 0.74 -10.11
C TYR A 12 22.06 0.24 -10.27
N LEU A 13 21.66 -0.70 -9.45
CA LEU A 13 20.29 -1.25 -9.45
C LEU A 13 19.36 -0.28 -8.71
N ASP A 14 19.01 0.82 -9.38
CA ASP A 14 18.23 1.92 -8.80
C ASP A 14 16.85 1.48 -8.33
N GLY A 15 16.46 1.97 -7.17
CA GLY A 15 15.14 1.79 -6.60
C GLY A 15 14.85 0.40 -6.04
N VAL A 16 15.81 -0.55 -6.03
CA VAL A 16 15.58 -1.89 -5.45
C VAL A 16 15.32 -1.82 -3.96
N TYR A 17 16.06 -0.99 -3.25
CA TYR A 17 15.93 -0.85 -1.79
C TYR A 17 15.46 0.54 -1.36
N ASN A 18 15.56 1.55 -2.22
CA ASN A 18 15.38 2.96 -1.88
C ASN A 18 16.19 3.31 -0.60
N SER A 19 15.53 3.90 0.39
CA SER A 19 16.12 4.17 1.71
C SER A 19 15.93 3.01 2.71
N TYR A 20 15.37 1.87 2.30
CA TYR A 20 14.97 0.76 3.17
C TYR A 20 15.92 -0.45 3.11
N GLY A 21 17.17 -0.27 2.68
CA GLY A 21 18.15 -1.36 2.58
C GLY A 21 18.44 -2.10 3.90
N TYR A 22 18.08 -1.52 5.02
CA TYR A 22 18.15 -2.17 6.34
C TYR A 22 17.01 -3.19 6.54
N TYR A 23 15.93 -3.11 5.78
CA TYR A 23 14.73 -3.94 5.90
C TYR A 23 14.56 -4.89 4.72
N PHE A 24 14.72 -4.39 3.51
CA PHE A 24 14.69 -5.14 2.25
C PHE A 24 16.10 -5.60 1.84
N GLY A 25 16.18 -6.41 0.82
CA GLY A 25 17.44 -6.84 0.24
C GLY A 25 17.60 -8.35 0.28
N ARG A 26 16.73 -9.04 -0.43
CA ARG A 26 16.79 -10.48 -0.59
C ARG A 26 17.33 -10.82 -1.98
N ILE A 27 18.07 -11.93 -2.03
CA ILE A 27 18.56 -12.54 -3.27
C ILE A 27 18.26 -14.03 -3.25
N HIS A 28 17.68 -14.53 -4.32
CA HIS A 28 17.44 -15.96 -4.52
C HIS A 28 17.99 -16.40 -5.85
N VAL A 29 18.62 -17.56 -5.87
CA VAL A 29 19.10 -18.21 -7.10
C VAL A 29 18.18 -19.39 -7.40
N SER A 30 17.80 -19.55 -8.66
CA SER A 30 17.00 -20.69 -9.09
C SER A 30 17.68 -22.02 -8.73
N PRO A 31 16.97 -22.98 -8.14
CA PRO A 31 17.56 -24.26 -7.72
C PRO A 31 18.01 -25.15 -8.91
N LYS A 32 17.57 -24.86 -10.14
CA LYS A 32 17.91 -25.63 -11.35
C LYS A 32 18.81 -24.88 -12.31
N ASP A 33 18.92 -23.55 -12.19
CA ASP A 33 19.73 -22.73 -13.10
C ASP A 33 20.41 -21.59 -12.34
N SER A 34 21.70 -21.71 -12.13
CA SER A 34 22.50 -20.69 -11.44
C SER A 34 22.62 -19.35 -12.18
N ASN A 35 22.27 -19.30 -13.47
CA ASN A 35 22.20 -18.03 -14.23
C ASN A 35 20.95 -17.23 -13.88
N GLN A 36 19.92 -17.89 -13.34
CA GLN A 36 18.66 -17.25 -13.00
C GLN A 36 18.68 -16.78 -11.56
N ILE A 37 18.65 -15.48 -11.37
CA ILE A 37 18.78 -14.81 -10.07
C ILE A 37 17.61 -13.84 -9.91
N TYR A 38 17.02 -13.82 -8.72
CA TYR A 38 15.99 -12.87 -8.32
C TYR A 38 16.51 -11.99 -7.21
N ILE A 39 16.37 -10.68 -7.35
CA ILE A 39 16.64 -9.70 -6.30
C ILE A 39 15.35 -8.93 -6.06
N TYR A 40 15.00 -8.73 -4.81
CA TYR A 40 13.78 -8.02 -4.46
C TYR A 40 13.92 -7.23 -3.15
N GLY A 41 13.15 -6.19 -3.09
CA GLY A 41 12.98 -5.22 -2.04
C GLY A 41 11.72 -4.44 -2.36
N VAL A 42 11.84 -3.16 -2.74
CA VAL A 42 10.68 -2.39 -3.23
C VAL A 42 10.17 -3.00 -4.55
N PRO A 43 10.89 -3.07 -5.67
CA PRO A 43 10.53 -3.91 -6.82
C PRO A 43 11.14 -5.31 -6.69
N ILE A 44 10.67 -6.21 -7.55
CA ILE A 44 11.32 -7.47 -7.85
C ILE A 44 11.95 -7.42 -9.25
N ILE A 45 13.21 -7.83 -9.33
CA ILE A 45 13.98 -7.91 -10.58
C ILE A 45 14.56 -9.30 -10.77
N LYS A 46 14.75 -9.70 -12.02
CA LYS A 46 15.26 -11.01 -12.44
C LYS A 46 16.42 -10.85 -13.39
N SER A 47 17.44 -11.68 -13.20
CA SER A 47 18.52 -11.93 -14.15
C SER A 47 18.39 -13.32 -14.72
N ASN A 48 18.78 -13.51 -16.01
CA ASN A 48 18.92 -14.79 -16.66
C ASN A 48 20.36 -15.04 -17.16
N ASP A 49 21.32 -14.20 -16.74
CA ASP A 49 22.72 -14.20 -17.23
C ASP A 49 23.75 -14.12 -16.09
N SER A 50 23.46 -14.77 -14.97
CA SER A 50 24.31 -14.79 -13.77
C SER A 50 24.50 -13.41 -13.11
N GLY A 51 23.50 -12.54 -13.21
CA GLY A 51 23.53 -11.23 -12.55
C GLY A 51 24.20 -10.11 -13.35
N LYS A 52 24.44 -10.30 -14.63
CA LYS A 52 25.02 -9.27 -15.50
C LYS A 52 23.99 -8.22 -15.89
N THR A 53 22.76 -8.66 -16.22
CA THR A 53 21.64 -7.76 -16.49
C THR A 53 20.42 -8.14 -15.69
N TYR A 54 19.53 -7.15 -15.44
CA TYR A 54 18.29 -7.35 -14.68
C TYR A 54 17.10 -6.71 -15.38
N THR A 55 15.96 -7.39 -15.31
CA THR A 55 14.66 -6.88 -15.76
C THR A 55 13.65 -6.89 -14.61
N ARG A 56 12.76 -5.91 -14.56
CA ARG A 56 11.64 -5.91 -13.62
C ARG A 56 10.59 -6.92 -14.06
N ILE A 57 10.12 -7.72 -13.11
CA ILE A 57 9.09 -8.75 -13.33
C ILE A 57 7.82 -8.51 -12.50
N GLY A 58 7.74 -7.39 -11.78
CA GLY A 58 6.51 -6.96 -11.11
C GLY A 58 5.47 -6.48 -12.14
N ALA A 59 4.21 -6.81 -11.90
CA ALA A 59 3.07 -6.40 -12.73
C ALA A 59 2.16 -5.43 -11.96
N SER A 60 1.17 -4.84 -12.63
CA SER A 60 0.24 -3.87 -12.03
C SER A 60 -0.63 -4.44 -10.90
N ASN A 61 -0.79 -5.76 -10.85
CA ASN A 61 -1.51 -6.49 -9.81
C ASN A 61 -0.58 -7.05 -8.71
N VAL A 62 0.71 -6.73 -8.75
CA VAL A 62 1.70 -7.11 -7.74
C VAL A 62 2.05 -5.87 -6.92
N HIS A 63 1.77 -5.91 -5.62
CA HIS A 63 2.21 -4.85 -4.73
C HIS A 63 3.74 -4.83 -4.65
N VAL A 64 4.32 -3.66 -4.44
CA VAL A 64 5.75 -3.51 -4.11
C VAL A 64 6.05 -3.99 -2.68
N ASP A 65 7.26 -3.76 -2.20
CA ASP A 65 7.66 -4.09 -0.84
C ASP A 65 7.63 -5.59 -0.57
N HIS A 66 8.54 -6.29 -1.27
CA HIS A 66 8.62 -7.75 -1.26
C HIS A 66 9.45 -8.26 -0.10
N HIS A 67 8.95 -9.28 0.61
CA HIS A 67 9.57 -9.85 1.79
C HIS A 67 10.17 -11.22 1.56
N ASP A 68 9.52 -12.08 0.77
CA ASP A 68 10.03 -13.42 0.48
C ASP A 68 9.56 -13.95 -0.88
N LEU A 69 10.40 -14.81 -1.46
CA LEU A 69 10.15 -15.50 -2.73
C LEU A 69 10.47 -16.98 -2.58
N TRP A 70 9.48 -17.83 -2.78
CA TRP A 70 9.71 -19.26 -2.93
C TRP A 70 9.72 -19.63 -4.41
N ILE A 71 10.75 -20.39 -4.81
CA ILE A 71 10.90 -20.95 -6.15
C ILE A 71 10.70 -22.45 -6.04
N ASN A 72 9.73 -22.99 -6.77
CA ASN A 72 9.48 -24.42 -6.75
C ASN A 72 10.69 -25.21 -7.28
N PRO A 73 11.33 -26.07 -6.46
CA PRO A 73 12.53 -26.80 -6.89
C PRO A 73 12.25 -27.84 -7.99
N GLU A 74 11.01 -28.30 -8.10
CA GLU A 74 10.64 -29.27 -9.14
C GLU A 74 10.26 -28.57 -10.46
N ASN A 75 9.70 -27.38 -10.38
CA ASN A 75 9.30 -26.57 -11.54
C ASN A 75 9.59 -25.07 -11.28
N THR A 76 10.74 -24.61 -11.72
CA THR A 76 11.21 -23.23 -11.48
C THR A 76 10.41 -22.13 -12.21
N ASN A 77 9.44 -22.49 -13.05
CA ASN A 77 8.46 -21.56 -13.56
C ASN A 77 7.44 -21.14 -12.50
N HIS A 78 7.25 -21.97 -11.46
CA HIS A 78 6.31 -21.73 -10.39
C HIS A 78 6.98 -20.97 -9.24
N LEU A 79 6.50 -19.75 -9.01
CA LEU A 79 6.96 -18.82 -7.98
C LEU A 79 5.80 -18.50 -7.03
N VAL A 80 6.12 -18.32 -5.75
CA VAL A 80 5.22 -17.73 -4.75
C VAL A 80 5.93 -16.56 -4.10
N LEU A 81 5.32 -15.38 -4.18
CA LEU A 81 5.88 -14.10 -3.75
C LEU A 81 5.02 -13.49 -2.65
N GLY A 82 5.61 -13.17 -1.52
CA GLY A 82 5.00 -12.44 -0.42
C GLY A 82 5.40 -10.96 -0.43
N ASN A 83 4.43 -10.06 -0.29
CA ASN A 83 4.64 -8.61 -0.23
C ASN A 83 3.58 -7.94 0.66
N ASP A 84 3.66 -6.61 0.86
CA ASP A 84 2.73 -5.86 1.70
C ASP A 84 1.28 -5.86 1.19
N GLY A 85 1.06 -6.22 -0.06
CA GLY A 85 -0.27 -6.43 -0.64
C GLY A 85 -0.81 -7.86 -0.51
N GLY A 86 -0.03 -8.79 0.07
CA GLY A 86 -0.41 -10.20 0.25
C GLY A 86 0.48 -11.17 -0.54
N VAL A 87 -0.14 -12.19 -1.13
CA VAL A 87 0.56 -13.27 -1.83
C VAL A 87 0.24 -13.25 -3.32
N ASN A 88 1.27 -13.44 -4.13
CA ASN A 88 1.15 -13.57 -5.58
C ASN A 88 1.77 -14.91 -6.04
N ILE A 89 1.18 -15.53 -7.05
CA ILE A 89 1.70 -16.75 -7.68
C ILE A 89 1.98 -16.48 -9.16
N SER A 90 3.09 -16.98 -9.64
CA SER A 90 3.42 -17.03 -11.07
C SER A 90 3.72 -18.48 -11.50
N TYR A 91 3.38 -18.83 -12.73
CA TYR A 91 3.70 -20.11 -13.37
C TYR A 91 4.60 -19.95 -14.61
N ASP A 92 5.14 -18.76 -14.83
CA ASP A 92 5.97 -18.38 -15.96
C ASP A 92 7.18 -17.52 -15.54
N GLN A 93 7.74 -17.81 -14.36
CA GLN A 93 8.93 -17.15 -13.84
C GLN A 93 8.75 -15.63 -13.60
N GLY A 94 7.51 -15.19 -13.33
CA GLY A 94 7.21 -13.81 -12.99
C GLY A 94 6.82 -12.93 -14.19
N GLU A 95 6.59 -13.51 -15.39
CA GLU A 95 6.05 -12.74 -16.51
C GLU A 95 4.60 -12.35 -16.28
N ASN A 96 3.80 -13.28 -15.71
CA ASN A 96 2.44 -13.02 -15.26
C ASN A 96 2.24 -13.46 -13.83
N TRP A 97 1.36 -12.73 -13.12
CA TRP A 97 1.09 -12.96 -11.71
C TRP A 97 -0.41 -13.08 -11.44
N ILE A 98 -0.75 -14.03 -10.57
CA ILE A 98 -2.06 -14.20 -9.99
C ILE A 98 -2.00 -13.66 -8.56
N LYS A 99 -2.76 -12.60 -8.26
CA LYS A 99 -2.88 -12.11 -6.88
C LYS A 99 -3.89 -12.98 -6.14
N LEU A 100 -3.47 -13.53 -5.01
CA LEU A 100 -4.37 -14.22 -4.10
C LEU A 100 -5.09 -13.20 -3.21
N ASN A 101 -6.42 -13.30 -3.17
CA ASN A 101 -7.25 -12.45 -2.32
C ASN A 101 -7.49 -13.05 -0.92
N GLN A 102 -6.80 -14.11 -0.60
CA GLN A 102 -6.86 -14.85 0.66
C GLN A 102 -5.47 -14.88 1.33
N PRO A 103 -5.40 -14.76 2.66
CA PRO A 103 -6.48 -14.42 3.59
C PRO A 103 -6.91 -12.95 3.46
N SER A 104 -8.19 -12.69 3.76
CA SER A 104 -8.77 -11.34 3.75
C SER A 104 -8.40 -10.60 5.03
N VAL A 105 -7.16 -10.21 5.17
CA VAL A 105 -6.62 -9.49 6.33
C VAL A 105 -6.04 -8.15 5.92
N GLY A 106 -6.05 -7.20 6.84
CA GLY A 106 -5.46 -5.89 6.63
C GLY A 106 -5.15 -5.21 7.96
N GLN A 107 -4.11 -4.39 7.97
CA GLN A 107 -3.72 -3.61 9.12
C GLN A 107 -4.42 -2.26 9.06
N PHE A 108 -5.45 -2.07 9.87
CA PHE A 108 -6.19 -0.82 9.95
C PHE A 108 -5.44 0.23 10.77
N TYR A 109 -5.26 1.42 10.20
CA TYR A 109 -4.84 2.62 10.93
C TYR A 109 -6.02 3.29 11.64
N ALA A 110 -7.17 3.32 10.99
CA ALA A 110 -8.37 3.95 11.51
C ALA A 110 -9.63 3.31 10.94
N ILE A 111 -10.70 3.33 11.73
CA ILE A 111 -12.03 2.85 11.34
C ILE A 111 -13.03 3.95 11.66
N ASN A 112 -14.06 4.09 10.82
CA ASN A 112 -15.20 4.97 11.05
C ASN A 112 -16.48 4.37 10.44
N VAL A 113 -17.63 4.93 10.77
CA VAL A 113 -18.93 4.52 10.25
C VAL A 113 -19.74 5.73 9.78
N ASP A 114 -20.70 5.51 8.89
CA ASP A 114 -21.67 6.52 8.50
C ASP A 114 -23.01 6.34 9.25
N ASN A 115 -23.99 7.18 8.89
CA ASN A 115 -25.32 7.18 9.48
C ASN A 115 -26.36 6.44 8.62
N SER A 116 -25.93 5.62 7.66
CA SER A 116 -26.85 4.81 6.85
C SER A 116 -27.51 3.70 7.69
N GLU A 117 -28.64 3.17 7.20
CA GLU A 117 -29.27 1.99 7.79
C GLU A 117 -29.49 0.95 6.69
N PRO A 118 -28.77 -0.16 6.68
CA PRO A 118 -27.62 -0.50 7.54
C PRO A 118 -26.43 0.42 7.27
N TYR A 119 -25.67 0.75 8.31
CA TYR A 119 -24.50 1.63 8.20
C TYR A 119 -23.36 0.99 7.42
N ASN A 120 -22.52 1.81 6.85
CA ASN A 120 -21.27 1.38 6.25
C ASN A 120 -20.11 1.53 7.23
N VAL A 121 -19.18 0.60 7.15
CA VAL A 121 -17.89 0.61 7.85
C VAL A 121 -16.83 1.05 6.86
N TYR A 122 -16.00 2.00 7.27
CA TYR A 122 -14.88 2.52 6.50
C TYR A 122 -13.58 2.25 7.23
N GLY A 123 -12.53 1.92 6.49
CA GLY A 123 -11.22 1.68 7.09
C GLY A 123 -10.07 2.11 6.19
N GLY A 124 -9.10 2.79 6.78
CA GLY A 124 -7.81 3.07 6.17
C GLY A 124 -6.77 2.05 6.63
N LEU A 125 -6.10 1.41 5.68
CA LEU A 125 -5.17 0.31 5.91
C LEU A 125 -3.77 0.70 5.47
N GLN A 126 -2.78 0.23 6.21
CA GLN A 126 -1.39 0.31 5.77
C GLN A 126 -1.24 -0.42 4.45
N ASP A 127 -0.56 0.20 3.48
CA ASP A 127 -0.24 -0.31 2.13
C ASP A 127 -1.43 -0.66 1.24
N ASN A 128 -2.61 -0.86 1.83
CA ASN A 128 -3.77 -1.41 1.13
C ASN A 128 -4.90 -0.39 0.86
N GLY A 129 -4.70 0.88 1.20
CA GLY A 129 -5.64 1.95 0.86
C GLY A 129 -6.82 2.09 1.81
N VAL A 130 -7.88 2.71 1.31
CA VAL A 130 -9.12 2.97 2.06
C VAL A 130 -10.25 2.16 1.46
N TRP A 131 -10.99 1.47 2.32
CA TRP A 131 -12.07 0.57 1.92
C TRP A 131 -13.35 0.86 2.67
N MET A 132 -14.47 0.44 2.08
CA MET A 132 -15.82 0.58 2.63
C MET A 132 -16.61 -0.70 2.38
N ALA A 133 -17.42 -1.10 3.36
CA ALA A 133 -18.41 -2.16 3.20
C ALA A 133 -19.63 -1.91 4.11
N LYS A 134 -20.77 -2.51 3.80
CA LYS A 134 -21.91 -2.53 4.72
C LYS A 134 -21.57 -3.35 5.96
N ASN A 135 -22.07 -2.95 7.13
CA ASN A 135 -21.90 -3.71 8.37
C ASN A 135 -22.55 -5.11 8.32
N THR A 136 -23.48 -5.32 7.38
CA THR A 136 -24.12 -6.61 7.11
C THR A 136 -23.33 -7.48 6.13
N SER A 137 -22.18 -7.01 5.64
CA SER A 137 -21.32 -7.79 4.75
C SER A 137 -20.76 -9.00 5.48
N VAL A 138 -20.98 -10.17 4.91
CA VAL A 138 -20.46 -11.44 5.43
C VAL A 138 -19.67 -12.15 4.35
N GLU A 139 -18.64 -12.87 4.76
CA GLU A 139 -17.91 -13.76 3.88
C GLU A 139 -18.80 -14.94 3.46
N SER A 140 -18.73 -15.32 2.21
CA SER A 140 -19.53 -16.42 1.66
C SER A 140 -18.70 -17.31 0.73
N PRO A 141 -19.08 -18.59 0.55
CA PRO A 141 -18.41 -19.46 -0.43
C PRO A 141 -18.42 -18.90 -1.84
N SER A 142 -19.49 -18.23 -2.26
CA SER A 142 -19.58 -17.61 -3.59
C SER A 142 -18.55 -16.47 -3.78
N TRP A 143 -18.12 -15.82 -2.72
CA TRP A 143 -17.04 -14.87 -2.79
C TRP A 143 -15.70 -15.55 -3.12
N HIS A 144 -15.41 -16.70 -2.51
CA HIS A 144 -14.23 -17.48 -2.83
C HIS A 144 -14.22 -17.94 -4.29
N ASP A 145 -15.36 -18.38 -4.78
CA ASP A 145 -15.50 -18.88 -6.16
C ASP A 145 -15.36 -17.75 -7.19
N SER A 146 -15.91 -16.57 -6.92
CA SER A 146 -15.94 -15.45 -7.86
C SER A 146 -14.73 -14.50 -7.74
N GLY A 147 -13.95 -14.60 -6.66
CA GLY A 147 -12.91 -13.62 -6.30
C GLY A 147 -13.49 -12.25 -5.90
N HIS A 148 -14.80 -12.15 -5.72
CA HIS A 148 -15.49 -10.95 -5.28
C HIS A 148 -15.44 -10.84 -3.76
N ASN A 149 -15.14 -9.64 -3.25
CA ASN A 149 -15.38 -9.32 -1.85
C ASN A 149 -16.38 -8.17 -1.73
N ASN A 150 -17.06 -8.10 -0.59
CA ASN A 150 -18.07 -7.08 -0.33
C ASN A 150 -17.49 -5.70 0.01
N TRP A 151 -16.19 -5.58 0.07
CA TRP A 151 -15.50 -4.33 0.33
C TRP A 151 -15.20 -3.59 -0.97
N THR A 152 -15.53 -2.31 -1.01
CA THR A 152 -15.24 -1.42 -2.12
C THR A 152 -14.03 -0.57 -1.80
N LYS A 153 -13.01 -0.59 -2.65
CA LYS A 153 -11.86 0.29 -2.53
C LYS A 153 -12.23 1.72 -2.91
N ILE A 154 -12.00 2.66 -1.99
CA ILE A 154 -12.29 4.09 -2.18
C ILE A 154 -11.05 4.83 -2.69
N MET A 155 -9.88 4.48 -2.13
CA MET A 155 -8.62 5.14 -2.47
C MET A 155 -7.43 4.18 -2.25
N GLY A 156 -6.33 4.37 -2.99
CA GLY A 156 -5.08 3.63 -2.82
C GLY A 156 -4.11 4.29 -1.85
N GLY A 157 -2.90 3.72 -1.73
CA GLY A 157 -1.81 4.16 -0.85
C GLY A 157 -1.96 3.68 0.59
N ASP A 158 -1.25 4.30 1.52
CA ASP A 158 -1.46 4.09 2.96
C ASP A 158 -2.71 4.84 3.39
N GLY A 159 -3.80 4.12 3.58
CA GLY A 159 -5.08 4.71 3.97
C GLY A 159 -5.03 5.21 5.41
N MET A 160 -5.37 6.50 5.60
CA MET A 160 -5.31 7.17 6.89
C MET A 160 -6.72 7.30 7.53
N HIS A 161 -6.90 8.31 8.37
CA HIS A 161 -8.19 8.60 8.98
C HIS A 161 -9.27 8.88 7.94
N ILE A 162 -10.50 8.49 8.27
CA ILE A 162 -11.68 8.70 7.42
C ILE A 162 -12.73 9.49 8.23
N GLN A 163 -13.31 10.50 7.60
CA GLN A 163 -14.47 11.21 8.12
C GLN A 163 -15.57 11.23 7.06
N ILE A 164 -16.81 11.01 7.46
CA ILE A 164 -17.97 11.00 6.57
C ILE A 164 -18.85 12.21 6.93
N ASP A 165 -19.31 12.96 5.94
CA ASP A 165 -20.25 14.04 6.16
C ASP A 165 -21.61 13.47 6.55
N SER A 166 -22.09 13.76 7.74
CA SER A 166 -23.33 13.20 8.25
C SER A 166 -24.59 13.67 7.48
N ARG A 167 -24.46 14.72 6.64
CA ARG A 167 -25.51 15.26 5.79
C ARG A 167 -25.60 14.56 4.44
N ASP A 168 -24.49 13.97 3.96
CA ASP A 168 -24.39 13.25 2.69
C ASP A 168 -23.28 12.21 2.77
N ASN A 169 -23.62 10.95 2.97
CA ASN A 169 -22.68 9.84 3.08
C ASN A 169 -21.85 9.57 1.82
N ASN A 170 -22.16 10.23 0.69
CA ASN A 170 -21.29 10.23 -0.48
C ASN A 170 -20.08 11.15 -0.32
N ILE A 171 -20.09 12.05 0.65
CA ILE A 171 -18.99 12.96 0.91
C ILE A 171 -18.08 12.37 2.00
N VAL A 172 -16.89 11.98 1.58
CA VAL A 172 -15.90 11.36 2.44
C VAL A 172 -14.60 12.17 2.41
N TYR A 173 -14.02 12.36 3.57
CA TYR A 173 -12.72 12.99 3.76
C TYR A 173 -11.73 11.92 4.21
N THR A 174 -10.77 11.62 3.37
CA THR A 174 -9.74 10.61 3.67
C THR A 174 -8.47 10.93 2.90
N GLY A 175 -7.39 10.23 3.19
CA GLY A 175 -6.13 10.56 2.56
C GLY A 175 -5.04 9.53 2.78
N LEU A 176 -3.85 9.98 2.44
CA LEU A 176 -2.59 9.28 2.51
C LEU A 176 -1.72 9.89 3.61
N GLN A 177 -0.56 9.28 3.84
CA GLN A 177 0.44 9.75 4.77
C GLN A 177 0.80 11.24 4.54
N PHE A 178 1.28 11.86 5.61
CA PHE A 178 1.73 13.25 5.64
C PHE A 178 0.64 14.28 5.26
N GLY A 179 -0.60 14.05 5.70
CA GLY A 179 -1.70 15.00 5.53
C GLY A 179 -2.16 15.17 4.08
N ASN A 180 -1.88 14.24 3.19
CA ASN A 180 -2.37 14.26 1.81
C ASN A 180 -3.85 13.86 1.75
N TYR A 181 -4.72 14.73 2.28
CA TYR A 181 -6.15 14.51 2.37
C TYR A 181 -6.92 15.01 1.17
N TYR A 182 -8.02 14.34 0.89
CA TYR A 182 -8.95 14.63 -0.18
C TYR A 182 -10.39 14.65 0.34
N ARG A 183 -11.20 15.54 -0.20
CA ARG A 183 -12.65 15.44 -0.18
C ARG A 183 -13.08 14.64 -1.40
N LEU A 184 -13.69 13.50 -1.16
CA LEU A 184 -14.23 12.62 -2.19
C LEU A 184 -15.73 12.81 -2.30
N ASN A 185 -16.27 12.68 -3.50
CA ASN A 185 -17.69 12.46 -3.74
C ASN A 185 -17.84 11.10 -4.41
N LEU A 186 -18.30 10.11 -3.67
CA LEU A 186 -18.36 8.71 -4.12
C LEU A 186 -19.35 8.52 -5.27
N SER A 187 -20.49 9.22 -5.26
CA SER A 187 -21.51 9.10 -6.32
C SER A 187 -21.07 9.77 -7.63
N LYS A 188 -20.18 10.76 -7.58
CA LYS A 188 -19.67 11.51 -8.75
C LYS A 188 -18.26 11.07 -9.16
N GLU A 189 -17.67 10.12 -8.46
CA GLU A 189 -16.31 9.64 -8.65
C GLU A 189 -15.27 10.77 -8.73
N SER A 190 -15.49 11.83 -7.95
CA SER A 190 -14.66 13.03 -7.98
C SER A 190 -13.90 13.21 -6.68
N ARG A 191 -12.70 13.81 -6.79
CA ARG A 191 -11.85 14.12 -5.64
C ARG A 191 -11.25 15.52 -5.74
N LYS A 192 -11.15 16.17 -4.58
CA LYS A 192 -10.50 17.48 -4.43
C LYS A 192 -9.46 17.40 -3.32
N ASN A 193 -8.23 17.76 -3.61
CA ASN A 193 -7.18 17.87 -2.58
C ASN A 193 -7.54 19.00 -1.61
N ILE A 194 -7.44 18.72 -0.31
CA ILE A 194 -7.76 19.65 0.79
C ILE A 194 -6.57 19.90 1.73
N LYS A 195 -5.38 19.35 1.40
CA LYS A 195 -4.17 19.59 2.19
C LYS A 195 -3.87 21.09 2.26
N PRO A 196 -3.74 21.67 3.46
CA PRO A 196 -3.31 23.06 3.62
C PRO A 196 -1.94 23.30 3.01
N LYS A 197 -1.77 24.46 2.41
CA LYS A 197 -0.49 24.92 1.86
C LYS A 197 0.01 26.12 2.67
N HIS A 198 1.30 26.16 2.97
CA HIS A 198 1.94 27.35 3.48
C HIS A 198 2.01 28.43 2.39
N LYS A 199 2.09 29.70 2.77
CA LYS A 199 2.30 30.78 1.83
C LYS A 199 3.76 30.84 1.39
N LEU A 200 4.00 31.45 0.24
CA LEU A 200 5.36 31.66 -0.25
C LEU A 200 6.15 32.51 0.77
N GLY A 201 7.32 32.03 1.16
CA GLY A 201 8.17 32.67 2.17
C GLY A 201 7.89 32.26 3.63
N GLU A 202 6.84 31.52 3.88
CA GLU A 202 6.58 30.92 5.20
C GLU A 202 7.27 29.54 5.33
N SER A 203 7.55 29.12 6.57
CA SER A 203 8.03 27.77 6.82
C SER A 203 7.00 26.72 6.37
N PRO A 204 7.45 25.62 5.73
CA PRO A 204 6.55 24.55 5.34
C PRO A 204 5.78 23.96 6.52
N LEU A 205 4.49 23.69 6.32
CA LEU A 205 3.68 22.99 7.31
C LEU A 205 4.21 21.57 7.49
N ARG A 206 4.42 21.15 8.72
CA ARG A 206 4.89 19.80 9.06
C ARG A 206 3.70 18.88 9.30
N PHE A 207 3.69 17.72 8.66
CA PHE A 207 2.67 16.70 8.81
C PHE A 207 3.34 15.41 9.27
N ASN A 208 2.74 14.75 10.25
CA ASN A 208 3.14 13.42 10.66
C ASN A 208 2.67 12.36 9.65
N TRP A 209 3.21 11.16 9.75
CA TRP A 209 2.77 10.02 8.96
C TRP A 209 1.26 9.86 9.04
N GLN A 210 0.71 9.70 10.22
CA GLN A 210 -0.72 9.82 10.48
C GLN A 210 -1.04 11.25 10.90
N THR A 211 -1.83 11.94 10.10
CA THR A 211 -2.30 13.29 10.39
C THR A 211 -3.77 13.21 10.76
N PRO A 212 -4.16 13.50 12.01
CA PRO A 212 -5.56 13.45 12.45
C PRO A 212 -6.43 14.45 11.69
N ILE A 213 -7.61 14.02 11.26
CA ILE A 213 -8.65 14.84 10.63
C ILE A 213 -9.98 14.64 11.34
N LEU A 214 -10.72 15.71 11.53
CA LEU A 214 -12.04 15.71 12.18
C LEU A 214 -12.97 16.70 11.48
N ILE A 215 -14.20 16.29 11.17
CA ILE A 215 -15.28 17.21 10.86
C ILE A 215 -15.78 17.80 12.17
N SER A 216 -15.89 19.12 12.26
CA SER A 216 -16.38 19.77 13.47
C SER A 216 -17.81 19.31 13.82
N PRO A 217 -18.05 18.84 15.05
CA PRO A 217 -19.40 18.46 15.48
C PRO A 217 -20.34 19.67 15.63
N HIS A 218 -19.78 20.89 15.69
CA HIS A 218 -20.55 22.12 15.84
C HIS A 218 -20.90 22.78 14.51
N ASN A 219 -20.05 22.58 13.49
CA ASN A 219 -20.29 23.09 12.16
C ASN A 219 -19.60 22.16 11.14
N GLN A 220 -20.39 21.40 10.41
CA GLN A 220 -19.89 20.41 9.46
C GLN A 220 -19.21 21.00 8.20
N ASP A 221 -19.25 22.31 8.03
CA ASP A 221 -18.47 23.00 6.99
C ASP A 221 -17.03 23.28 7.43
N ILE A 222 -16.69 22.97 8.70
CA ILE A 222 -15.36 23.14 9.27
C ILE A 222 -14.69 21.78 9.43
N ILE A 223 -13.50 21.67 8.86
CA ILE A 223 -12.61 20.50 9.03
C ILE A 223 -11.40 20.94 9.84
N CYS A 224 -11.12 20.20 10.91
CA CYS A 224 -9.90 20.31 11.71
C CYS A 224 -8.88 19.32 11.18
N LEU A 225 -7.69 19.78 10.87
CA LEU A 225 -6.56 18.96 10.42
C LEU A 225 -5.34 19.32 11.28
N LEU A 226 -4.82 18.36 12.02
CA LEU A 226 -3.66 18.58 12.89
C LEU A 226 -2.37 18.45 12.07
N TYR A 227 -1.66 19.57 11.87
CA TYR A 227 -0.46 19.61 11.04
C TYR A 227 0.74 20.34 11.64
N THR A 228 0.71 20.71 12.89
CA THR A 228 1.86 21.30 13.57
C THR A 228 2.11 20.64 14.90
N SER A 229 3.35 20.77 15.30
CA SER A 229 3.99 20.43 16.55
C SER A 229 3.09 19.81 17.62
N ASP A 230 3.64 18.81 18.24
CA ASP A 230 3.29 18.30 19.53
C ASP A 230 2.91 19.45 20.47
N ALA A 231 1.74 19.34 21.09
CA ALA A 231 1.29 20.30 22.12
C ALA A 231 2.30 20.45 23.29
N ALA A 232 3.28 19.56 23.40
CA ALA A 232 4.39 19.65 24.33
C ALA A 232 5.46 20.69 23.92
N ASP A 233 5.54 21.09 22.65
CA ASP A 233 6.47 22.13 22.18
C ASP A 233 5.97 23.55 22.48
N ASP A 234 4.66 23.76 22.68
CA ASP A 234 4.06 25.05 23.04
C ASP A 234 4.26 25.46 24.52
N VAL A 235 4.83 24.58 25.33
CA VAL A 235 5.08 24.84 26.78
C VAL A 235 6.51 25.35 27.04
N ARG A 236 7.30 25.57 25.98
CA ARG A 236 8.68 26.10 26.07
C ARG A 236 8.79 27.49 25.41
N SER A 237 8.04 28.43 25.90
CA SER A 237 8.29 29.86 25.67
C SER A 237 8.54 30.58 27.01
#